data_5bd4d4e2c01c8f8dbe5b8ba399c221cb
#
_entry.id   5bd4d4e2c01c8f8dbe5b8ba399c221cb
#
_cell.length_a   1.000
_cell.length_b   1.000
_cell.length_c   1.000
_cell.angle_alpha   90.00
_cell.angle_beta   90.00
_cell.angle_gamma   90.00
#
_symmetry.space_group_name_H-M   'P 1'
#
loop_
_entity.id
_entity.type
_entity.pdbx_description
1 polymer ?
#
loop_
_entity_poly.entity_id
_entity_poly.type
_entity_poly.pdbx_seq_one_letter_code
_entity_poly.pdbx_strand_id
1 'polypeptide(L)'
;AMLRDRWPGKLMLKGPISPSDARHAVSLGVDGLQLSNHGGRQLDRAIAPVDLIAPVREAVGPEVSLVVDSGVRHGSDIAVALALGADACSIGRAYLYGLLAGGELGIDKAIDILTDQFQRTLHLLGMRAAAELRAHGRELLVAP
;
A
#
# COMPACT_ATOMS: atom_id res chain seq x y z
N ALA A 1 -6.69 -12.42 19.23
CA ALA A 1 -6.57 -12.64 20.67
C ALA A 1 -5.18 -13.14 21.04
N MET A 2 -4.82 -14.42 20.85
CA MET A 2 -3.57 -15.01 21.35
C MET A 2 -2.28 -14.24 20.99
N LEU A 3 -2.12 -13.72 19.77
CA LEU A 3 -0.94 -12.93 19.38
C LEU A 3 -0.94 -11.57 20.08
N ARG A 4 -2.10 -10.92 20.18
CA ARG A 4 -2.23 -9.64 20.89
C ARG A 4 -1.87 -9.76 22.37
N ASP A 5 -2.27 -10.84 23.01
CA ASP A 5 -2.00 -11.09 24.45
C ASP A 5 -0.49 -11.28 24.73
N ARG A 6 0.25 -11.77 23.73
CA ARG A 6 1.69 -12.07 23.84
C ARG A 6 2.60 -10.98 23.32
N TRP A 7 2.09 -10.05 22.51
CA TRP A 7 2.86 -8.99 21.89
C TRP A 7 2.35 -7.61 22.27
N PRO A 8 3.06 -6.87 23.14
CA PRO A 8 2.64 -5.54 23.60
C PRO A 8 2.84 -4.42 22.58
N GLY A 9 3.68 -4.66 21.56
CA GLY A 9 3.99 -3.68 20.52
C GLY A 9 2.92 -3.57 19.44
N LYS A 10 3.19 -2.82 18.39
CA LYS A 10 2.31 -2.71 17.22
C LYS A 10 2.20 -4.02 16.48
N LEU A 11 0.99 -4.37 16.06
CA LEU A 11 0.67 -5.59 15.34
C LEU A 11 0.03 -5.26 13.99
N MET A 12 0.64 -5.72 12.93
CA MET A 12 0.13 -5.55 11.56
C MET A 12 -0.24 -6.90 10.96
N LEU A 13 -1.45 -6.99 10.40
CA LEU A 13 -1.90 -8.17 9.65
C LEU A 13 -1.62 -7.96 8.16
N LYS A 14 -1.00 -8.96 7.52
CA LYS A 14 -0.69 -8.92 6.08
C LYS A 14 -1.39 -10.04 5.32
N GLY A 15 -1.99 -9.72 4.17
CA GLY A 15 -2.58 -10.72 3.28
C GLY A 15 -3.67 -10.16 2.37
N PRO A 16 -4.39 -11.03 1.63
CA PRO A 16 -5.57 -10.66 0.85
C PRO A 16 -6.77 -10.50 1.80
N ILE A 17 -6.84 -9.34 2.46
CA ILE A 17 -7.77 -9.05 3.56
C ILE A 17 -9.04 -8.44 2.98
N SER A 18 -10.18 -9.13 3.14
CA SER A 18 -11.49 -8.57 2.79
C SER A 18 -11.92 -7.45 3.77
N PRO A 19 -12.87 -6.57 3.40
CA PRO A 19 -13.39 -5.57 4.34
C PRO A 19 -13.96 -6.16 5.64
N SER A 20 -14.57 -7.35 5.59
CA SER A 20 -15.08 -8.06 6.77
C SER A 20 -13.96 -8.58 7.66
N ASP A 21 -12.91 -9.16 7.06
CA ASP A 21 -11.73 -9.63 7.78
C ASP A 21 -10.98 -8.47 8.41
N ALA A 22 -10.91 -7.34 7.71
CA ALA A 22 -10.29 -6.11 8.21
C ALA A 22 -10.98 -5.62 9.49
N ARG A 23 -12.33 -5.49 9.48
CA ARG A 23 -13.09 -5.13 10.68
C ARG A 23 -12.86 -6.12 11.81
N HIS A 24 -12.87 -7.41 11.51
CA HIS A 24 -12.64 -8.44 12.52
C HIS A 24 -11.22 -8.36 13.10
N ALA A 25 -10.19 -8.19 12.26
CA ALA A 25 -8.82 -8.03 12.72
C ALA A 25 -8.65 -6.83 13.67
N VAL A 26 -9.24 -5.68 13.31
CA VAL A 26 -9.22 -4.47 14.15
C VAL A 26 -9.92 -4.71 15.48
N SER A 27 -11.07 -5.41 15.49
CA SER A 27 -11.78 -5.76 16.74
C SER A 27 -10.97 -6.68 17.66
N LEU A 28 -10.00 -7.42 17.11
CA LEU A 28 -9.06 -8.25 17.85
C LEU A 28 -7.78 -7.49 18.29
N GLY A 29 -7.70 -6.19 18.06
CA GLY A 29 -6.60 -5.33 18.50
C GLY A 29 -5.41 -5.27 17.52
N VAL A 30 -5.63 -5.52 16.24
CA VAL A 30 -4.63 -5.27 15.19
C VAL A 30 -4.53 -3.76 14.96
N ASP A 31 -3.31 -3.21 14.95
CA ASP A 31 -3.04 -1.77 14.82
C ASP A 31 -2.97 -1.31 13.35
N GLY A 32 -2.69 -2.22 12.42
CA GLY A 32 -2.57 -1.90 11.01
C GLY A 32 -2.78 -3.10 10.10
N LEU A 33 -3.05 -2.81 8.84
CA LEU A 33 -3.32 -3.81 7.81
C LEU A 33 -2.35 -3.56 6.63
N GLN A 34 -1.79 -4.64 6.09
CA GLN A 34 -1.05 -4.61 4.84
C GLN A 34 -1.76 -5.46 3.81
N LEU A 35 -2.44 -4.81 2.87
CA LEU A 35 -3.10 -5.48 1.75
C LEU A 35 -2.07 -6.03 0.79
N SER A 36 -2.10 -7.33 0.58
CA SER A 36 -1.08 -8.05 -0.20
C SER A 36 -1.62 -9.35 -0.78
N ASN A 37 -1.32 -9.63 -2.03
CA ASN A 37 -1.49 -10.96 -2.61
C ASN A 37 -0.13 -11.66 -2.87
N HIS A 38 0.93 -11.24 -2.16
CA HIS A 38 2.29 -11.76 -2.35
C HIS A 38 2.82 -11.63 -3.79
N GLY A 39 2.33 -10.65 -4.56
CA GLY A 39 2.68 -10.48 -5.97
C GLY A 39 2.15 -11.59 -6.87
N GLY A 40 1.06 -12.26 -6.47
CA GLY A 40 0.43 -13.36 -7.19
C GLY A 40 1.15 -14.71 -7.04
N ARG A 41 2.10 -14.84 -6.07
CA ARG A 41 2.93 -16.05 -5.96
C ARG A 41 2.28 -17.22 -5.21
N GLN A 42 1.41 -16.93 -4.24
CA GLN A 42 0.96 -17.98 -3.29
C GLN A 42 -0.46 -18.44 -3.54
N LEU A 43 -1.33 -17.54 -3.96
CA LEU A 43 -2.72 -17.85 -4.24
C LEU A 43 -3.07 -17.38 -5.65
N ASP A 44 -3.43 -18.32 -6.49
CA ASP A 44 -3.89 -18.03 -7.85
C ASP A 44 -5.27 -17.33 -7.79
N ARG A 45 -5.49 -16.39 -8.70
CA ARG A 45 -6.74 -15.59 -8.78
C ARG A 45 -7.09 -14.80 -7.52
N ALA A 46 -6.13 -14.57 -6.61
CA ALA A 46 -6.35 -13.62 -5.52
C ALA A 46 -6.62 -12.22 -6.08
N ILE A 47 -7.55 -11.50 -5.43
CA ILE A 47 -7.89 -10.12 -5.79
C ILE A 47 -6.65 -9.22 -5.79
N ALA A 48 -6.59 -8.26 -6.70
CA ALA A 48 -5.52 -7.28 -6.71
C ALA A 48 -5.66 -6.36 -5.47
N PRO A 49 -4.59 -6.16 -4.68
CA PRO A 49 -4.67 -5.35 -3.46
C PRO A 49 -5.14 -3.91 -3.69
N VAL A 50 -4.90 -3.34 -4.85
CA VAL A 50 -5.38 -1.99 -5.21
C VAL A 50 -6.90 -1.90 -5.17
N ASP A 51 -7.61 -2.95 -5.56
CA ASP A 51 -9.08 -3.00 -5.55
C ASP A 51 -9.67 -3.10 -4.13
N LEU A 52 -8.85 -3.50 -3.16
CA LEU A 52 -9.22 -3.62 -1.75
C LEU A 52 -9.00 -2.34 -0.94
N ILE A 53 -8.21 -1.37 -1.43
CA ILE A 53 -7.81 -0.20 -0.63
C ILE A 53 -9.04 0.59 -0.18
N ALA A 54 -9.85 1.07 -1.13
CA ALA A 54 -10.99 1.91 -0.81
C ALA A 54 -12.05 1.18 0.05
N PRO A 55 -12.51 -0.04 -0.30
CA PRO A 55 -13.50 -0.72 0.54
C PRO A 55 -12.97 -1.12 1.92
N VAL A 56 -11.68 -1.43 2.06
CA VAL A 56 -11.08 -1.71 3.37
C VAL A 56 -10.96 -0.42 4.18
N ARG A 57 -10.48 0.68 3.59
CA ARG A 57 -10.41 2.00 4.25
C ARG A 57 -11.77 2.43 4.76
N GLU A 58 -12.81 2.28 3.96
CA GLU A 58 -14.19 2.58 4.36
C GLU A 58 -14.66 1.70 5.53
N ALA A 59 -14.25 0.44 5.54
CA ALA A 59 -14.64 -0.52 6.56
C ALA A 59 -13.97 -0.28 7.93
N VAL A 60 -12.72 0.23 7.96
CA VAL A 60 -11.94 0.35 9.20
C VAL A 60 -11.72 1.79 9.68
N GLY A 61 -12.11 2.78 8.87
CA GLY A 61 -11.94 4.20 9.21
C GLY A 61 -10.51 4.72 9.03
N PRO A 62 -10.27 6.02 9.30
CA PRO A 62 -9.01 6.70 9.01
C PRO A 62 -7.87 6.37 9.99
N GLU A 63 -8.18 5.89 11.19
CA GLU A 63 -7.21 5.71 12.28
C GLU A 63 -6.36 4.43 12.16
N VAL A 64 -6.84 3.45 11.38
CA VAL A 64 -6.12 2.18 11.17
C VAL A 64 -5.07 2.37 10.08
N SER A 65 -3.80 2.06 10.39
CA SER A 65 -2.73 2.12 9.40
C SER A 65 -2.99 1.13 8.26
N LEU A 66 -3.04 1.62 7.03
CA LEU A 66 -3.30 0.82 5.83
C LEU A 66 -2.13 0.92 4.86
N VAL A 67 -1.39 -0.16 4.72
CA VAL A 67 -0.29 -0.30 3.78
C VAL A 67 -0.74 -1.20 2.63
N VAL A 68 -0.26 -0.94 1.43
CA VAL A 68 -0.50 -1.82 0.28
C VAL A 68 0.80 -2.25 -0.36
N ASP A 69 0.89 -3.48 -0.78
CA ASP A 69 1.93 -3.98 -1.67
C ASP A 69 1.33 -4.74 -2.87
N SER A 70 2.18 -5.36 -3.64
CA SER A 70 1.83 -6.13 -4.84
C SER A 70 1.40 -5.25 -6.02
N GLY A 71 2.24 -5.23 -7.02
CA GLY A 71 1.98 -4.53 -8.27
C GLY A 71 2.52 -3.11 -8.36
N VAL A 72 3.08 -2.54 -7.31
CA VAL A 72 3.74 -1.22 -7.32
C VAL A 72 5.02 -1.30 -8.16
N ARG A 73 5.02 -0.64 -9.32
CA ARG A 73 6.13 -0.63 -10.30
C ARG A 73 6.53 0.77 -10.73
N HIS A 74 5.62 1.74 -10.59
CA HIS A 74 5.79 3.13 -11.00
C HIS A 74 5.37 4.07 -9.87
N GLY A 75 5.87 5.30 -9.89
CA GLY A 75 5.44 6.32 -8.94
C GLY A 75 3.95 6.66 -9.04
N SER A 76 3.34 6.50 -10.22
CA SER A 76 1.89 6.64 -10.40
C SER A 76 1.08 5.59 -9.64
N ASP A 77 1.60 4.35 -9.48
CA ASP A 77 0.92 3.32 -8.70
C ASP A 77 0.84 3.71 -7.23
N ILE A 78 1.92 4.35 -6.72
CA ILE A 78 1.95 4.92 -5.37
C ILE A 78 0.89 6.01 -5.24
N ALA A 79 0.79 6.91 -6.23
CA ALA A 79 -0.19 7.99 -6.21
C ALA A 79 -1.63 7.45 -6.20
N VAL A 80 -1.95 6.46 -7.03
CA VAL A 80 -3.27 5.80 -7.04
C VAL A 80 -3.57 5.16 -5.68
N ALA A 81 -2.62 4.43 -5.11
CA ALA A 81 -2.83 3.79 -3.82
C ALA A 81 -3.13 4.79 -2.69
N LEU A 82 -2.38 5.90 -2.62
CA LEU A 82 -2.62 6.95 -1.64
C LEU A 82 -3.97 7.66 -1.86
N ALA A 83 -4.33 7.93 -3.11
CA ALA A 83 -5.62 8.53 -3.48
C ALA A 83 -6.81 7.63 -3.11
N LEU A 84 -6.64 6.30 -3.16
CA LEU A 84 -7.64 5.32 -2.73
C LEU A 84 -7.73 5.16 -1.21
N GLY A 85 -6.81 5.75 -0.44
CA GLY A 85 -6.85 5.76 1.02
C GLY A 85 -5.78 4.90 1.71
N ALA A 86 -4.77 4.41 1.02
CA ALA A 86 -3.60 3.83 1.66
C ALA A 86 -2.76 4.92 2.34
N ASP A 87 -2.08 4.57 3.44
CA ASP A 87 -1.14 5.46 4.12
C ASP A 87 0.26 5.36 3.54
N ALA A 88 0.61 4.17 3.04
CA ALA A 88 1.91 3.88 2.45
C ALA A 88 1.86 2.71 1.46
N CYS A 89 2.89 2.61 0.63
CA CYS A 89 3.14 1.48 -0.24
C CYS A 89 4.42 0.75 0.17
N SER A 90 4.41 -0.58 0.04
CA SER A 90 5.62 -1.39 0.11
C SER A 90 5.97 -1.91 -1.28
N ILE A 91 7.25 -1.98 -1.58
CA ILE A 91 7.76 -2.53 -2.83
C ILE A 91 8.51 -3.83 -2.57
N GLY A 92 8.42 -4.77 -3.52
CA GLY A 92 9.15 -6.04 -3.48
C GLY A 92 10.08 -6.15 -4.69
N ARG A 93 9.59 -6.70 -5.80
CA ARG A 93 10.40 -6.98 -6.99
C ARG A 93 11.12 -5.77 -7.56
N ALA A 94 10.59 -4.57 -7.41
CA ALA A 94 11.24 -3.34 -7.91
C ALA A 94 12.64 -3.16 -7.33
N TYR A 95 12.79 -3.23 -5.98
CA TYR A 95 14.10 -3.11 -5.37
C TYR A 95 14.97 -4.36 -5.59
N LEU A 96 14.36 -5.56 -5.69
CA LEU A 96 15.12 -6.79 -5.95
C LEU A 96 15.80 -6.77 -7.32
N TYR A 97 15.15 -6.24 -8.34
CA TYR A 97 15.79 -6.05 -9.65
C TYR A 97 16.95 -5.04 -9.56
N GLY A 98 16.81 -3.97 -8.78
CA GLY A 98 17.90 -3.06 -8.48
C GLY A 98 19.06 -3.76 -7.81
N LEU A 99 18.78 -4.56 -6.77
CA LEU A 99 19.80 -5.34 -6.05
C LEU A 99 20.57 -6.30 -6.98
N LEU A 100 19.86 -7.02 -7.84
CA LEU A 100 20.45 -7.95 -8.80
C LEU A 100 21.31 -7.25 -9.86
N ALA A 101 20.91 -6.04 -10.26
CA ALA A 101 21.61 -5.29 -11.30
C ALA A 101 22.86 -4.54 -10.79
N GLY A 102 22.86 -4.06 -9.52
CA GLY A 102 23.91 -3.18 -9.05
C GLY A 102 24.12 -3.16 -7.53
N GLY A 103 23.71 -4.21 -6.81
CA GLY A 103 23.86 -4.26 -5.35
C GLY A 103 23.10 -3.12 -4.65
N GLU A 104 23.73 -2.54 -3.63
CA GLU A 104 23.17 -1.43 -2.85
C GLU A 104 22.86 -0.21 -3.72
N LEU A 105 23.78 0.18 -4.59
CA LEU A 105 23.57 1.30 -5.53
C LEU A 105 22.38 1.05 -6.49
N GLY A 106 22.15 -0.20 -6.84
CA GLY A 106 21.00 -0.58 -7.65
C GLY A 106 19.67 -0.46 -6.90
N ILE A 107 19.65 -0.74 -5.59
CA ILE A 107 18.48 -0.51 -4.73
C ILE A 107 18.20 0.99 -4.64
N ASP A 108 19.21 1.81 -4.34
CA ASP A 108 19.08 3.26 -4.24
C ASP A 108 18.52 3.83 -5.55
N LYS A 109 19.07 3.39 -6.68
CA LYS A 109 18.58 3.82 -7.99
C LYS A 109 17.12 3.43 -8.24
N ALA A 110 16.67 2.26 -7.81
CA ALA A 110 15.29 1.84 -7.96
C ALA A 110 14.35 2.71 -7.10
N ILE A 111 14.77 3.06 -5.89
CA ILE A 111 14.02 3.95 -4.99
C ILE A 111 13.96 5.36 -5.56
N ASP A 112 15.07 5.90 -6.06
CA ASP A 112 15.15 7.22 -6.70
C ASP A 112 14.18 7.31 -7.90
N ILE A 113 14.18 6.30 -8.78
CA ILE A 113 13.28 6.25 -9.93
C ILE A 113 11.81 6.33 -9.49
N LEU A 114 11.42 5.53 -8.51
CA LEU A 114 10.04 5.53 -8.00
C LEU A 114 9.68 6.87 -7.35
N THR A 115 10.61 7.45 -6.61
CA THR A 115 10.44 8.74 -5.93
C THR A 115 10.29 9.87 -6.95
N ASP A 116 11.16 9.94 -7.96
CA ASP A 116 11.08 10.94 -9.02
C ASP A 116 9.79 10.83 -9.81
N GLN A 117 9.37 9.60 -10.14
CA GLN A 117 8.10 9.36 -10.82
C GLN A 117 6.90 9.80 -9.97
N PHE A 118 6.93 9.51 -8.67
CA PHE A 118 5.87 9.92 -7.75
C PHE A 118 5.79 11.44 -7.63
N GLN A 119 6.93 12.13 -7.43
CA GLN A 119 6.99 13.59 -7.37
C GLN A 119 6.48 14.22 -8.67
N ARG A 120 6.88 13.69 -9.82
CA ARG A 120 6.40 14.16 -11.12
C ARG A 120 4.89 13.98 -11.25
N THR A 121 4.34 12.86 -10.77
CA THR A 121 2.90 12.63 -10.75
C THR A 121 2.18 13.68 -9.90
N LEU A 122 2.68 13.98 -8.69
CA LEU A 122 2.13 15.06 -7.85
C LEU A 122 2.12 16.41 -8.58
N HIS A 123 3.23 16.78 -9.22
CA HIS A 123 3.34 18.04 -9.97
C HIS A 123 2.33 18.12 -11.12
N LEU A 124 2.15 17.02 -11.88
CA LEU A 124 1.18 16.97 -12.98
C LEU A 124 -0.28 17.08 -12.48
N LEU A 125 -0.55 16.63 -11.26
CA LEU A 125 -1.85 16.78 -10.60
C LEU A 125 -2.02 18.14 -9.89
N GLY A 126 -1.01 19.02 -9.91
CA GLY A 126 -1.01 20.31 -9.22
C GLY A 126 -0.91 20.20 -7.71
N MET A 127 -0.44 19.06 -7.19
CA MET A 127 -0.31 18.77 -5.76
C MET A 127 1.13 18.96 -5.28
N ARG A 128 1.28 19.42 -4.03
CA ARG A 128 2.59 19.70 -3.41
C ARG A 128 3.07 18.58 -2.50
N ALA A 129 2.14 17.77 -1.98
CA ALA A 129 2.45 16.74 -1.00
C ALA A 129 1.52 15.52 -1.10
N ALA A 130 2.01 14.38 -0.65
CA ALA A 130 1.23 13.15 -0.55
C ALA A 130 -0.05 13.30 0.32
N ALA A 131 -0.04 14.22 1.30
CA ALA A 131 -1.19 14.51 2.13
C ALA A 131 -2.36 15.12 1.33
N GLU A 132 -2.06 16.01 0.38
CA GLU A 132 -3.08 16.59 -0.51
C GLU A 132 -3.69 15.51 -1.40
N LEU A 133 -2.87 14.60 -1.89
CA LEU A 133 -3.33 13.47 -2.71
C LEU A 133 -4.27 12.55 -1.92
N ARG A 134 -3.95 12.24 -0.67
CA ARG A 134 -4.83 11.43 0.19
C ARG A 134 -6.16 12.13 0.49
N ALA A 135 -6.15 13.46 0.61
CA ALA A 135 -7.35 14.23 0.90
C ALA A 135 -8.28 14.40 -0.32
N HIS A 136 -7.71 14.58 -1.50
CA HIS A 136 -8.45 15.03 -2.70
C HIS A 136 -8.22 14.16 -3.94
N GLY A 137 -7.24 13.24 -3.91
CA GLY A 137 -6.83 12.50 -5.11
C GLY A 137 -7.89 11.54 -5.64
N ARG A 138 -8.83 11.08 -4.81
CA ARG A 138 -9.87 10.12 -5.23
C ARG A 138 -10.77 10.68 -6.34
N GLU A 139 -11.00 11.98 -6.34
CA GLU A 139 -11.81 12.67 -7.35
C GLU A 139 -11.14 12.69 -8.74
N LEU A 140 -9.82 12.46 -8.78
CA LEU A 140 -9.02 12.45 -10.00
C LEU A 140 -8.84 11.05 -10.59
N LEU A 141 -9.32 10.02 -9.91
CA LEU A 141 -9.23 8.65 -10.39
C LEU A 141 -10.42 8.32 -11.31
N VAL A 142 -10.11 7.72 -12.44
CA VAL A 142 -11.13 7.11 -13.30
C VAL A 142 -11.60 5.83 -12.61
N ALA A 143 -12.92 5.67 -12.48
CA ALA A 143 -13.47 4.40 -12.01
C ALA A 143 -13.09 3.27 -13.00
N PRO A 144 -12.70 2.09 -12.52
CA PRO A 144 -12.38 0.96 -13.37
C PRO A 144 -13.57 0.46 -14.17
#